data_431ef33f1777b4ce819137aefae618e9
#
_entry.id   431ef33f1777b4ce819137aefae618e9
#
_cell.length_a   1.000
_cell.length_b   1.000
_cell.length_c   1.000
_cell.angle_alpha   90.00
_cell.angle_beta   90.00
_cell.angle_gamma   90.00
#
_symmetry.space_group_name_H-M   'P 1'
#
loop_
_entity.id
_entity.type
_entity.pdbx_description
1 polymer ?
#
loop_
_entity_poly.entity_id
_entity_poly.type
_entity_poly.pdbx_seq_one_letter_code
_entity_poly.pdbx_strand_id
1 'polypeptide(L)'
;FFLEDSGIFGFGGGESSRRRSRDSSDTLLMPFFSRRIGLSSKGQITPIQFAGKVTGRIKDYNIGLLNAVVEGDDHPRNAFVGRVSRNVFEQSSFGFLTTVGDPNSDEMNSVTGIDFQYRNTDFMGGHTFEANLYALGSYSEDLGGLEPTWATNAKLYDRNIELSASVMEIGNDFNPAMGFVRRRGTRRHMLEAEFTPYFEEISWLRNTRHGYEAELYTDLGNDVVNTKQTFNLASLSFESQEMLSLSVSHHTDRPNKDFDISDGTVIPAGNYDWWDARLSLNTGLYRKFAAANSYTVGSFYDGDRQQLSSTLVYRPTNRISLMLDYSLNLIDWEQFKDSTINLISGRIQYSFTPDLTLFNLIQYDDISNSIGV
;
A
#
# COMPACT_ATOMS: atom_id res chain seq x y z
N PHE A 1 9.01 18.06 11.59
CA PHE A 1 7.83 18.43 12.39
C PHE A 1 6.67 17.45 12.21
N PHE A 2 6.22 17.21 10.97
CA PHE A 2 5.08 16.29 10.71
C PHE A 2 5.42 14.81 10.83
N LEU A 3 6.68 14.41 10.76
CA LEU A 3 7.12 13.01 10.87
C LEU A 3 7.39 12.57 12.30
N GLU A 4 7.73 13.48 13.18
CA GLU A 4 7.91 13.18 14.61
C GLU A 4 6.57 12.76 15.22
N ASP A 5 6.58 11.69 16.02
CA ASP A 5 5.39 11.13 16.70
C ASP A 5 4.20 10.83 15.76
N SER A 6 4.44 10.62 14.46
CA SER A 6 3.37 10.31 13.49
C SER A 6 2.56 9.08 13.89
N GLY A 7 3.16 8.14 14.61
CA GLY A 7 2.51 6.95 15.14
C GLY A 7 1.34 7.23 16.09
N ILE A 8 1.36 8.38 16.80
CA ILE A 8 0.26 8.76 17.69
C ILE A 8 -1.03 9.04 16.92
N PHE A 9 -0.92 9.53 15.68
CA PHE A 9 -2.06 9.79 14.79
C PHE A 9 -2.49 8.56 13.98
N GLY A 10 -1.84 7.40 14.17
CA GLY A 10 -2.22 6.15 13.52
C GLY A 10 -3.66 5.74 13.86
N PHE A 11 -4.39 5.19 12.88
CA PHE A 11 -5.79 4.80 13.01
C PHE A 11 -6.03 3.43 12.35
N GLY A 12 -6.90 2.60 12.94
CA GLY A 12 -7.33 1.33 12.34
C GLY A 12 -6.24 0.27 12.19
N GLY A 13 -5.14 0.34 12.95
CA GLY A 13 -4.04 -0.64 12.87
C GLY A 13 -3.11 -0.47 11.65
N GLY A 14 -3.32 0.55 10.84
CA GLY A 14 -2.62 0.76 9.56
C GLY A 14 -1.10 0.87 9.63
N GLU A 15 -0.50 1.24 10.77
CA GLU A 15 0.96 1.28 10.92
C GLU A 15 1.59 -0.07 11.27
N SER A 16 0.87 -0.94 11.97
CA SER A 16 1.35 -2.29 12.28
C SER A 16 1.37 -3.19 11.04
N SER A 17 0.42 -3.00 10.14
CA SER A 17 0.39 -3.69 8.84
C SER A 17 1.49 -3.20 7.88
N ARG A 18 1.83 -1.90 7.87
CA ARG A 18 2.89 -1.33 7.01
C ARG A 18 4.27 -1.90 7.23
N ARG A 19 4.60 -2.35 8.45
CA ARG A 19 5.92 -2.93 8.72
C ARG A 19 6.09 -4.34 8.18
N ARG A 20 5.00 -5.03 7.84
CA ARG A 20 5.01 -6.43 7.37
C ARG A 20 4.67 -6.57 5.89
N SER A 21 3.83 -5.71 5.33
CA SER A 21 3.59 -5.67 3.88
C SER A 21 4.74 -4.95 3.17
N ARG A 22 5.40 -5.66 2.26
CA ARG A 22 6.41 -5.08 1.35
C ARG A 22 5.79 -4.15 0.31
N ASP A 23 4.48 -4.15 0.20
CA ASP A 23 3.75 -3.37 -0.80
C ASP A 23 2.98 -2.24 -0.12
N SER A 24 3.41 -1.00 -0.39
CA SER A 24 2.70 0.21 0.01
C SER A 24 1.37 0.39 -0.74
N SER A 25 1.07 -0.51 -1.69
CA SER A 25 -0.15 -0.51 -2.50
C SER A 25 -1.40 -0.88 -1.69
N ASP A 26 -1.27 -1.58 -0.56
CA ASP A 26 -2.40 -2.08 0.23
C ASP A 26 -3.16 -1.04 1.05
N THR A 27 -2.62 0.17 1.20
CA THR A 27 -3.33 1.20 1.94
C THR A 27 -4.40 1.86 1.08
N LEU A 28 -5.65 1.40 1.21
CA LEU A 28 -6.80 1.95 0.46
C LEU A 28 -7.31 3.26 1.04
N LEU A 29 -7.18 3.43 2.35
CA LEU A 29 -7.74 4.56 3.09
C LEU A 29 -6.77 5.00 4.20
N MET A 30 -6.54 6.30 4.29
CA MET A 30 -5.95 6.98 5.43
C MET A 30 -6.82 8.18 5.80
N PRO A 31 -7.44 8.20 6.99
CA PRO A 31 -8.26 9.34 7.40
C PRO A 31 -7.43 10.60 7.65
N PHE A 32 -6.15 10.43 8.00
CA PHE A 32 -5.18 11.51 8.15
C PHE A 32 -3.83 11.13 7.55
N PHE A 33 -3.28 12.02 6.74
CA PHE A 33 -1.96 11.93 6.14
C PHE A 33 -1.27 13.30 6.17
N SER A 34 -0.29 13.47 7.04
CA SER A 34 0.32 14.76 7.33
C SER A 34 0.87 15.52 6.11
N ARG A 35 1.27 14.81 5.05
CA ARG A 35 1.74 15.42 3.80
C ARG A 35 0.64 16.11 2.98
N ARG A 36 -0.65 15.92 3.34
CA ARG A 36 -1.73 16.71 2.73
C ARG A 36 -1.70 18.17 3.19
N ILE A 37 -1.16 18.43 4.38
CA ILE A 37 -1.00 19.80 4.88
C ILE A 37 0.27 20.39 4.22
N GLY A 38 0.11 21.51 3.52
CA GLY A 38 1.19 22.19 2.81
C GLY A 38 1.43 21.72 1.37
N LEU A 39 0.52 20.88 0.82
CA LEU A 39 0.52 20.52 -0.59
C LEU A 39 -0.88 20.73 -1.19
N SER A 40 -0.94 21.35 -2.35
CA SER A 40 -2.17 21.47 -3.13
C SER A 40 -2.61 20.10 -3.70
N SER A 41 -3.85 20.03 -4.22
CA SER A 41 -4.37 18.85 -4.92
C SER A 41 -3.52 18.43 -6.13
N LYS A 42 -2.76 19.37 -6.72
CA LYS A 42 -1.83 19.14 -7.84
C LYS A 42 -0.39 18.86 -7.39
N GLY A 43 -0.15 18.70 -6.07
CA GLY A 43 1.18 18.43 -5.52
C GLY A 43 2.11 19.64 -5.46
N GLN A 44 1.60 20.85 -5.68
CA GLN A 44 2.38 22.10 -5.53
C GLN A 44 2.47 22.48 -4.05
N ILE A 45 3.54 23.15 -3.68
CA ILE A 45 3.75 23.60 -2.30
C ILE A 45 2.76 24.71 -1.96
N THR A 46 2.02 24.53 -0.86
CA THR A 46 1.16 25.56 -0.25
C THR A 46 1.84 26.02 1.06
N PRO A 47 2.13 27.32 1.25
CA PRO A 47 2.79 27.82 2.43
C PRO A 47 2.00 27.54 3.71
N ILE A 48 2.69 27.10 4.75
CA ILE A 48 2.13 26.92 6.09
C ILE A 48 2.47 28.18 6.90
N GLN A 49 1.45 28.95 7.27
CA GLN A 49 1.61 30.19 8.03
C GLN A 49 1.87 29.91 9.50
N PHE A 50 1.21 28.89 10.03
CA PHE A 50 1.35 28.46 11.43
C PHE A 50 1.11 26.96 11.54
N ALA A 51 1.84 26.27 12.42
CA ALA A 51 1.54 24.91 12.83
C ALA A 51 1.94 24.68 14.29
N GLY A 52 1.05 24.00 15.01
CA GLY A 52 1.27 23.58 16.39
C GLY A 52 0.89 22.12 16.57
N LYS A 53 1.71 21.38 17.32
CA LYS A 53 1.47 19.98 17.63
C LYS A 53 1.71 19.72 19.11
N VAL A 54 0.77 19.01 19.75
CA VAL A 54 0.89 18.50 21.11
C VAL A 54 0.72 17.00 21.07
N THR A 55 1.71 16.26 21.50
CA THR A 55 1.68 14.81 21.60
C THR A 55 2.14 14.37 22.98
N GLY A 56 1.54 13.31 23.50
CA GLY A 56 1.95 12.81 24.80
C GLY A 56 1.21 11.56 25.24
N ARG A 57 1.72 10.96 26.30
CA ARG A 57 1.11 9.81 26.96
C ARG A 57 0.83 10.13 28.42
N ILE A 58 -0.41 9.93 28.84
CA ILE A 58 -0.87 10.12 30.22
C ILE A 58 -1.48 8.81 30.68
N LYS A 59 -0.76 8.07 31.54
CA LYS A 59 -1.14 6.70 31.95
C LYS A 59 -1.37 5.81 30.72
N ASP A 60 -2.60 5.31 30.53
CA ASP A 60 -2.98 4.43 29.43
C ASP A 60 -3.45 5.18 28.18
N TYR A 61 -3.52 6.51 28.23
CA TYR A 61 -3.97 7.35 27.12
C TYR A 61 -2.80 7.89 26.30
N ASN A 62 -2.88 7.76 24.99
CA ASN A 62 -2.05 8.47 24.04
C ASN A 62 -2.89 9.60 23.42
N ILE A 63 -2.36 10.81 23.41
CA ILE A 63 -3.07 12.01 22.96
C ILE A 63 -2.22 12.70 21.91
N GLY A 64 -2.82 13.03 20.78
CA GLY A 64 -2.24 13.82 19.72
C GLY A 64 -3.19 14.90 19.26
N LEU A 65 -2.74 16.14 19.26
CA LEU A 65 -3.45 17.28 18.72
C LEU A 65 -2.51 17.98 17.73
N LEU A 66 -3.00 18.33 16.57
CA LEU A 66 -2.28 19.07 15.56
C LEU A 66 -3.21 20.13 14.98
N ASN A 67 -2.72 21.34 14.88
CA ASN A 67 -3.40 22.41 14.15
C ASN A 67 -2.42 23.07 13.20
N ALA A 68 -2.85 23.33 11.98
CA ALA A 68 -2.07 24.06 11.00
C ALA A 68 -2.96 25.07 10.27
N VAL A 69 -2.38 26.20 9.93
CA VAL A 69 -2.99 27.24 9.10
C VAL A 69 -2.17 27.30 7.82
N VAL A 70 -2.80 27.00 6.70
CA VAL A 70 -2.18 27.06 5.38
C VAL A 70 -2.71 28.26 4.60
N GLU A 71 -1.94 28.72 3.63
CA GLU A 71 -2.36 29.79 2.73
C GLU A 71 -3.52 29.28 1.85
N GLY A 72 -4.55 30.09 1.71
CA GLY A 72 -5.69 29.88 0.79
C GLY A 72 -5.78 31.02 -0.20
N ASP A 73 -6.64 30.89 -1.20
CA ASP A 73 -6.77 31.88 -2.27
C ASP A 73 -7.30 33.22 -1.74
N ASP A 74 -8.36 33.19 -0.93
CA ASP A 74 -8.99 34.40 -0.38
C ASP A 74 -8.69 34.59 1.11
N HIS A 75 -8.57 33.51 1.87
CA HIS A 75 -8.29 33.53 3.32
C HIS A 75 -7.53 32.29 3.78
N PRO A 76 -6.82 32.36 4.91
CA PRO A 76 -6.10 31.23 5.46
C PRO A 76 -7.05 30.08 5.82
N ARG A 77 -6.65 28.83 5.48
CA ARG A 77 -7.41 27.61 5.75
C ARG A 77 -6.87 26.91 6.99
N ASN A 78 -7.76 26.49 7.87
CA ASN A 78 -7.40 25.80 9.09
C ASN A 78 -7.55 24.29 8.94
N ALA A 79 -6.54 23.54 9.37
CA ALA A 79 -6.52 22.10 9.38
C ALA A 79 -6.25 21.60 10.82
N PHE A 80 -7.25 20.97 11.43
CA PHE A 80 -7.16 20.44 12.79
C PHE A 80 -7.26 18.92 12.79
N VAL A 81 -6.42 18.25 13.60
CA VAL A 81 -6.45 16.80 13.83
C VAL A 81 -6.39 16.54 15.33
N GLY A 82 -7.33 15.76 15.82
CA GLY A 82 -7.37 15.26 17.20
C GLY A 82 -7.39 13.73 17.22
N ARG A 83 -6.47 13.14 17.98
CA ARG A 83 -6.38 11.70 18.22
C ARG A 83 -6.28 11.42 19.71
N VAL A 84 -7.13 10.53 20.20
CA VAL A 84 -7.00 9.96 21.54
C VAL A 84 -7.13 8.45 21.43
N SER A 85 -6.21 7.71 22.01
CA SER A 85 -6.34 6.27 22.17
C SER A 85 -6.03 5.83 23.57
N ARG A 86 -6.70 4.79 24.04
CA ARG A 86 -6.50 4.19 25.35
C ARG A 86 -6.05 2.75 25.19
N ASN A 87 -4.96 2.39 25.85
CA ASN A 87 -4.56 1.00 25.97
C ASN A 87 -5.56 0.27 26.89
N VAL A 88 -6.07 -0.84 26.39
CA VAL A 88 -7.02 -1.71 27.11
C VAL A 88 -6.50 -3.14 27.02
N PHE A 89 -6.80 -3.95 28.03
CA PHE A 89 -6.21 -5.25 28.20
C PHE A 89 -4.67 -5.17 28.17
N GLU A 90 -3.97 -6.27 27.88
CA GLU A 90 -2.49 -6.29 27.88
C GLU A 90 -1.85 -5.69 26.62
N GLN A 91 -2.46 -5.90 25.44
CA GLN A 91 -1.86 -5.55 24.14
C GLN A 91 -2.88 -4.94 23.17
N SER A 92 -3.98 -4.41 23.67
CA SER A 92 -5.09 -3.92 22.85
C SER A 92 -5.29 -2.42 23.05
N SER A 93 -6.02 -1.78 22.15
CA SER A 93 -6.32 -0.35 22.26
C SER A 93 -7.67 0.00 21.66
N PHE A 94 -8.29 1.03 22.22
CA PHE A 94 -9.46 1.69 21.66
C PHE A 94 -9.13 3.15 21.38
N GLY A 95 -9.58 3.68 20.26
CA GLY A 95 -9.21 5.01 19.83
C GLY A 95 -10.33 5.81 19.19
N PHE A 96 -10.14 7.12 19.21
CA PHE A 96 -10.99 8.12 18.58
C PHE A 96 -10.12 9.08 17.77
N LEU A 97 -10.54 9.40 16.55
CA LEU A 97 -9.87 10.37 15.67
C LEU A 97 -10.90 11.34 15.12
N THR A 98 -10.51 12.59 15.03
CA THR A 98 -11.26 13.60 14.29
C THR A 98 -10.31 14.49 13.48
N THR A 99 -10.72 14.85 12.27
CA THR A 99 -10.08 15.87 11.45
C THR A 99 -11.11 16.91 11.08
N VAL A 100 -10.75 18.19 11.05
CA VAL A 100 -11.65 19.30 10.70
C VAL A 100 -10.91 20.29 9.80
N GLY A 101 -11.50 20.63 8.66
CA GLY A 101 -10.99 21.52 7.64
C GLY A 101 -10.45 20.81 6.41
N ASP A 102 -10.34 21.54 5.33
CA ASP A 102 -9.70 21.11 4.07
C ASP A 102 -8.54 22.07 3.76
N PRO A 103 -7.29 21.59 3.70
CA PRO A 103 -6.15 22.43 3.33
C PRO A 103 -6.19 22.91 1.87
N ASN A 104 -7.05 22.33 1.01
CA ASN A 104 -7.09 22.60 -0.43
C ASN A 104 -8.39 23.27 -0.90
N SER A 105 -9.39 23.40 -0.04
CA SER A 105 -10.70 24.00 -0.36
C SER A 105 -11.18 24.85 0.81
N ASP A 106 -12.04 25.81 0.53
CA ASP A 106 -12.71 26.63 1.54
C ASP A 106 -13.98 25.95 2.06
N GLU A 107 -14.39 24.84 1.44
CA GLU A 107 -15.53 24.04 1.84
C GLU A 107 -15.28 23.31 3.17
N MET A 108 -16.31 23.15 3.96
CA MET A 108 -16.23 22.46 5.22
C MET A 108 -16.05 20.96 5.00
N ASN A 109 -14.98 20.40 5.55
CA ASN A 109 -14.76 18.96 5.60
C ASN A 109 -14.44 18.52 7.02
N SER A 110 -14.96 17.37 7.43
CA SER A 110 -14.56 16.72 8.66
C SER A 110 -14.63 15.21 8.54
N VAL A 111 -13.70 14.52 9.19
CA VAL A 111 -13.77 13.06 9.35
C VAL A 111 -13.67 12.73 10.82
N THR A 112 -14.59 11.89 11.30
CA THR A 112 -14.61 11.46 12.69
C THR A 112 -14.83 9.95 12.75
N GLY A 113 -14.12 9.27 13.65
CA GLY A 113 -14.28 7.84 13.79
C GLY A 113 -13.63 7.24 15.02
N ILE A 114 -13.92 5.95 15.18
CA ILE A 114 -13.43 5.11 16.27
C ILE A 114 -12.72 3.89 15.70
N ASP A 115 -11.75 3.40 16.43
CA ASP A 115 -11.05 2.15 16.12
C ASP A 115 -10.80 1.32 17.37
N PHE A 116 -10.82 0.02 17.19
CA PHE A 116 -10.48 -0.96 18.21
C PHE A 116 -9.45 -1.93 17.62
N GLN A 117 -8.37 -2.14 18.35
CA GLN A 117 -7.30 -3.07 18.00
C GLN A 117 -7.15 -4.06 19.14
N TYR A 118 -7.40 -5.32 18.82
CA TYR A 118 -7.22 -6.43 19.75
C TYR A 118 -5.98 -7.22 19.39
N ARG A 119 -5.18 -7.60 20.37
CA ARG A 119 -4.05 -8.49 20.20
C ARG A 119 -3.93 -9.43 21.39
N ASN A 120 -3.71 -10.71 21.09
CA ASN A 120 -3.41 -11.74 22.06
C ASN A 120 -2.31 -12.64 21.50
N THR A 121 -1.16 -12.72 22.18
CA THR A 121 0.02 -13.49 21.73
C THR A 121 0.05 -14.93 22.24
N ASP A 122 -0.91 -15.32 23.06
CA ASP A 122 -1.08 -16.70 23.58
C ASP A 122 -2.52 -17.20 23.32
N PHE A 123 -3.01 -16.99 22.11
CA PHE A 123 -4.34 -17.45 21.72
C PHE A 123 -4.30 -18.92 21.33
N MET A 124 -5.24 -19.74 21.87
CA MET A 124 -5.34 -21.17 21.59
C MET A 124 -4.02 -21.95 21.72
N GLY A 125 -3.18 -21.59 22.71
CA GLY A 125 -1.97 -22.37 23.03
C GLY A 125 -0.75 -22.04 22.17
N GLY A 126 -0.49 -20.75 21.94
CA GLY A 126 0.75 -20.26 21.34
C GLY A 126 0.64 -19.56 19.98
N HIS A 127 -0.58 -19.41 19.47
CA HIS A 127 -0.83 -18.57 18.29
C HIS A 127 -0.98 -17.10 18.69
N THR A 128 -0.65 -16.20 17.78
CA THR A 128 -0.99 -14.78 17.93
C THR A 128 -2.27 -14.52 17.14
N PHE A 129 -3.26 -13.93 17.83
CA PHE A 129 -4.48 -13.44 17.21
C PHE A 129 -4.53 -11.91 17.24
N GLU A 130 -4.76 -11.29 16.11
CA GLU A 130 -4.98 -9.85 15.95
C GLU A 130 -6.34 -9.61 15.30
N ALA A 131 -7.09 -8.64 15.81
CA ALA A 131 -8.31 -8.17 15.17
C ALA A 131 -8.39 -6.66 15.23
N ASN A 132 -8.74 -6.03 14.13
CA ASN A 132 -8.91 -4.60 14.02
C ASN A 132 -10.30 -4.31 13.48
N LEU A 133 -10.95 -3.32 14.07
CA LEU A 133 -12.25 -2.84 13.65
C LEU A 133 -12.23 -1.32 13.68
N TYR A 134 -12.74 -0.66 12.66
CA TYR A 134 -12.98 0.77 12.72
C TYR A 134 -14.21 1.20 11.93
N ALA A 135 -14.74 2.34 12.32
CA ALA A 135 -15.79 3.04 11.59
C ALA A 135 -15.47 4.54 11.58
N LEU A 136 -15.69 5.16 10.44
CA LEU A 136 -15.49 6.57 10.16
C LEU A 136 -16.73 7.15 9.49
N GLY A 137 -17.00 8.43 9.75
CA GLY A 137 -17.92 9.23 8.96
C GLY A 137 -17.17 10.45 8.43
N SER A 138 -17.29 10.75 7.14
CA SER A 138 -16.86 12.02 6.57
C SER A 138 -18.09 12.90 6.31
N TYR A 139 -17.95 14.18 6.63
CA TYR A 139 -18.89 15.21 6.22
C TYR A 139 -18.17 16.14 5.25
N SER A 140 -18.78 16.38 4.07
CA SER A 140 -18.30 17.34 3.07
C SER A 140 -19.49 18.16 2.61
N GLU A 141 -19.33 19.47 2.64
CA GLU A 141 -20.41 20.40 2.27
C GLU A 141 -20.75 20.28 0.78
N ASP A 142 -19.72 20.15 -0.06
CA ASP A 142 -19.82 20.00 -1.51
C ASP A 142 -20.40 18.66 -1.98
N LEU A 143 -20.28 17.60 -1.15
CA LEU A 143 -20.75 16.25 -1.49
C LEU A 143 -22.10 15.88 -0.85
N GLY A 144 -22.72 16.80 -0.12
CA GLY A 144 -24.12 16.67 0.32
C GLY A 144 -24.35 15.90 1.61
N GLY A 145 -23.35 15.73 2.47
CA GLY A 145 -23.61 15.24 3.81
C GLY A 145 -22.66 14.23 4.41
N LEU A 146 -23.17 13.38 5.31
CA LEU A 146 -22.41 12.38 6.06
C LEU A 146 -22.30 11.08 5.26
N GLU A 147 -21.08 10.65 5.00
CA GLU A 147 -20.79 9.40 4.30
C GLU A 147 -19.96 8.45 5.19
N PRO A 148 -20.45 7.22 5.40
CA PRO A 148 -19.77 6.26 6.26
C PRO A 148 -18.71 5.46 5.52
N THR A 149 -17.75 4.95 6.30
CA THR A 149 -16.82 3.89 5.91
C THR A 149 -16.49 3.03 7.12
N TRP A 150 -16.23 1.76 6.90
CA TRP A 150 -15.83 0.85 7.97
C TRP A 150 -14.93 -0.25 7.45
N ALA A 151 -14.14 -0.83 8.33
CA ALA A 151 -13.38 -2.04 8.01
C ALA A 151 -13.22 -2.91 9.24
N THR A 152 -13.05 -4.19 8.97
CA THR A 152 -12.64 -5.20 9.94
C THR A 152 -11.58 -6.10 9.33
N ASN A 153 -10.65 -6.52 10.17
CA ASN A 153 -9.60 -7.47 9.82
C ASN A 153 -9.40 -8.41 11.00
N ALA A 154 -9.19 -9.68 10.71
CA ALA A 154 -8.79 -10.69 11.69
C ALA A 154 -7.58 -11.46 11.14
N LYS A 155 -6.58 -11.72 11.98
CA LYS A 155 -5.35 -12.41 11.64
C LYS A 155 -4.96 -13.38 12.75
N LEU A 156 -4.75 -14.64 12.37
CA LEU A 156 -4.23 -15.69 13.23
C LEU A 156 -2.90 -16.16 12.66
N TYR A 157 -1.85 -16.14 13.46
CA TYR A 157 -0.54 -16.57 12.97
C TYR A 157 0.36 -17.13 14.06
N ASP A 158 1.26 -17.98 13.63
CA ASP A 158 2.41 -18.45 14.38
C ASP A 158 3.66 -18.51 13.48
N ARG A 159 4.63 -19.38 13.82
CA ARG A 159 5.84 -19.59 13.02
C ARG A 159 5.55 -20.18 11.63
N ASN A 160 4.55 -21.06 11.54
CA ASN A 160 4.31 -21.92 10.38
C ASN A 160 3.05 -21.55 9.61
N ILE A 161 2.07 -20.95 10.27
CA ILE A 161 0.74 -20.68 9.70
C ILE A 161 0.42 -19.19 9.82
N GLU A 162 -0.13 -18.63 8.77
CA GLU A 162 -0.74 -17.31 8.78
C GLU A 162 -2.09 -17.40 8.07
N LEU A 163 -3.15 -16.98 8.77
CA LEU A 163 -4.50 -16.86 8.22
C LEU A 163 -4.98 -15.44 8.45
N SER A 164 -5.44 -14.77 7.43
CA SER A 164 -6.06 -13.45 7.57
C SER A 164 -7.31 -13.31 6.73
N ALA A 165 -8.26 -12.54 7.24
CA ALA A 165 -9.47 -12.16 6.52
C ALA A 165 -9.79 -10.71 6.82
N SER A 166 -10.18 -9.95 5.81
CA SER A 166 -10.59 -8.56 5.98
C SER A 166 -11.75 -8.17 5.08
N VAL A 167 -12.55 -7.23 5.56
CA VAL A 167 -13.59 -6.56 4.78
C VAL A 167 -13.45 -5.07 5.04
N MET A 168 -13.52 -4.27 3.96
CA MET A 168 -13.54 -2.81 4.02
C MET A 168 -14.61 -2.29 3.07
N GLU A 169 -15.47 -1.42 3.57
CA GLU A 169 -16.46 -0.72 2.77
C GLU A 169 -16.19 0.78 2.82
N ILE A 170 -16.15 1.40 1.66
CA ILE A 170 -15.93 2.83 1.50
C ILE A 170 -17.13 3.41 0.75
N GLY A 171 -17.82 4.36 1.38
CA GLY A 171 -18.97 5.04 0.81
C GLY A 171 -18.66 5.77 -0.50
N ASN A 172 -19.71 6.08 -1.28
CA ASN A 172 -19.58 6.72 -2.59
C ASN A 172 -18.89 8.09 -2.51
N ASP A 173 -19.29 8.88 -1.51
CA ASP A 173 -18.87 10.27 -1.35
C ASP A 173 -17.94 10.46 -0.13
N PHE A 174 -17.39 9.36 0.40
CA PHE A 174 -16.44 9.43 1.50
C PHE A 174 -15.22 10.26 1.12
N ASN A 175 -14.98 11.36 1.84
CA ASN A 175 -13.95 12.34 1.51
C ASN A 175 -13.08 12.72 2.71
N PRO A 176 -11.92 12.07 2.93
CA PRO A 176 -10.97 12.49 3.94
C PRO A 176 -10.03 13.58 3.36
N ALA A 177 -10.43 14.86 3.43
CA ALA A 177 -9.67 15.97 2.84
C ALA A 177 -8.22 16.05 3.33
N MET A 178 -7.97 15.76 4.62
CA MET A 178 -6.63 15.64 5.19
C MET A 178 -6.00 14.25 5.10
N GLY A 179 -6.63 13.36 4.36
CA GLY A 179 -6.20 11.99 4.15
C GLY A 179 -6.12 11.61 2.69
N PHE A 180 -6.36 10.35 2.42
CA PHE A 180 -6.61 9.89 1.05
C PHE A 180 -7.47 8.63 1.03
N VAL A 181 -8.15 8.41 -0.08
CA VAL A 181 -8.87 7.21 -0.42
C VAL A 181 -8.60 6.88 -1.88
N ARG A 182 -8.28 5.61 -2.17
CA ARG A 182 -7.97 5.18 -3.54
C ARG A 182 -9.20 4.86 -4.37
N ARG A 183 -10.20 4.23 -3.74
CA ARG A 183 -11.39 3.75 -4.43
C ARG A 183 -12.61 3.94 -3.54
N ARG A 184 -13.55 4.72 -4.01
CA ARG A 184 -14.82 5.00 -3.34
C ARG A 184 -15.93 4.12 -3.91
N GLY A 185 -17.05 4.01 -3.20
CA GLY A 185 -18.22 3.27 -3.65
C GLY A 185 -17.96 1.78 -3.80
N THR A 186 -17.08 1.21 -2.97
CA THR A 186 -16.69 -0.19 -3.10
C THR A 186 -16.60 -0.90 -1.76
N ARG A 187 -16.81 -2.23 -1.81
CA ARG A 187 -16.50 -3.14 -0.73
C ARG A 187 -15.39 -4.08 -1.18
N ARG A 188 -14.30 -4.13 -0.42
CA ARG A 188 -13.17 -5.05 -0.62
C ARG A 188 -13.27 -6.18 0.38
N HIS A 189 -13.18 -7.40 -0.10
CA HIS A 189 -12.97 -8.61 0.70
C HIS A 189 -11.60 -9.17 0.39
N MET A 190 -10.86 -9.57 1.41
CA MET A 190 -9.55 -10.20 1.27
C MET A 190 -9.46 -11.41 2.18
N LEU A 191 -8.92 -12.49 1.65
CA LEU A 191 -8.60 -13.72 2.37
C LEU A 191 -7.17 -14.10 2.04
N GLU A 192 -6.38 -14.44 3.05
CA GLU A 192 -5.02 -14.90 2.91
C GLU A 192 -4.81 -16.12 3.80
N ALA A 193 -4.19 -17.14 3.25
CA ALA A 193 -3.78 -18.34 3.97
C ALA A 193 -2.37 -18.72 3.53
N GLU A 194 -1.45 -18.85 4.48
CA GLU A 194 -0.06 -19.18 4.23
C GLU A 194 0.40 -20.30 5.17
N PHE A 195 1.17 -21.23 4.61
CA PHE A 195 1.83 -22.29 5.35
C PHE A 195 3.35 -22.28 5.04
N THR A 196 4.16 -22.19 6.09
CA THR A 196 5.62 -22.06 6.00
C THR A 196 6.31 -23.15 6.82
N PRO A 197 6.49 -24.38 6.29
CA PRO A 197 7.27 -25.41 6.94
C PRO A 197 8.77 -25.10 6.91
N TYR A 198 9.46 -25.38 8.00
CA TYR A 198 10.90 -25.23 8.17
C TYR A 198 11.60 -26.60 8.13
N PHE A 199 12.79 -26.65 7.53
CA PHE A 199 13.55 -27.88 7.31
C PHE A 199 14.90 -27.82 8.01
N GLU A 200 15.03 -28.50 9.17
CA GLU A 200 16.29 -28.57 9.90
C GLU A 200 17.26 -29.59 9.32
N GLU A 201 16.73 -30.64 8.65
CA GLU A 201 17.54 -31.72 8.08
C GLU A 201 18.14 -31.39 6.71
N ILE A 202 17.64 -30.35 6.03
CA ILE A 202 18.09 -29.95 4.69
C ILE A 202 18.99 -28.71 4.80
N SER A 203 20.30 -28.93 4.82
CA SER A 203 21.29 -27.88 5.12
C SER A 203 21.30 -26.67 4.19
N TRP A 204 20.72 -26.76 3.01
CA TRP A 204 20.66 -25.67 2.03
C TRP A 204 19.28 -24.99 1.94
N LEU A 205 18.21 -25.62 2.46
CA LEU A 205 16.84 -25.13 2.42
C LEU A 205 16.34 -24.78 3.82
N ARG A 206 16.03 -23.52 4.06
CA ARG A 206 15.54 -23.03 5.35
C ARG A 206 14.06 -23.33 5.54
N ASN A 207 13.25 -22.91 4.58
CA ASN A 207 11.80 -23.14 4.57
C ASN A 207 11.26 -23.12 3.15
N THR A 208 10.04 -23.64 3.00
CA THR A 208 9.20 -23.36 1.86
C THR A 208 7.97 -22.57 2.32
N ARG A 209 7.36 -21.82 1.42
CA ARG A 209 6.12 -21.11 1.70
C ARG A 209 5.11 -21.43 0.61
N HIS A 210 3.92 -21.77 1.04
CA HIS A 210 2.78 -22.08 0.18
C HIS A 210 1.63 -21.19 0.63
N GLY A 211 0.91 -20.57 -0.30
CA GLY A 211 -0.11 -19.62 0.07
C GLY A 211 -1.23 -19.50 -0.94
N TYR A 212 -2.34 -19.00 -0.45
CA TYR A 212 -3.49 -18.60 -1.25
C TYR A 212 -3.93 -17.21 -0.78
N GLU A 213 -4.12 -16.31 -1.73
CA GLU A 213 -4.65 -14.98 -1.52
C GLU A 213 -5.83 -14.77 -2.46
N ALA A 214 -6.94 -14.30 -1.94
CA ALA A 214 -8.11 -13.91 -2.71
C ALA A 214 -8.53 -12.49 -2.37
N GLU A 215 -8.69 -11.67 -3.39
CA GLU A 215 -9.21 -10.32 -3.31
C GLU A 215 -10.45 -10.20 -4.19
N LEU A 216 -11.51 -9.65 -3.62
CA LEU A 216 -12.77 -9.41 -4.29
C LEU A 216 -13.20 -7.96 -4.04
N TYR A 217 -13.44 -7.21 -5.10
CA TYR A 217 -14.12 -5.93 -5.05
C TYR A 217 -15.55 -6.06 -5.56
N THR A 218 -16.48 -5.55 -4.78
CA THR A 218 -17.86 -5.31 -5.22
C THR A 218 -18.16 -3.82 -5.18
N ASP A 219 -19.17 -3.39 -5.89
CA ASP A 219 -19.83 -2.13 -5.59
C ASP A 219 -20.67 -2.26 -4.30
N LEU A 220 -21.32 -1.17 -3.86
CA LEU A 220 -22.19 -1.18 -2.67
C LEU A 220 -23.50 -1.94 -2.89
N GLY A 221 -23.87 -2.23 -4.13
CA GLY A 221 -24.99 -3.09 -4.52
C GLY A 221 -24.66 -4.59 -4.46
N ASN A 222 -23.40 -4.96 -4.16
CA ASN A 222 -22.82 -6.31 -4.17
C ASN A 222 -22.55 -6.89 -5.58
N ASP A 223 -22.59 -6.06 -6.61
CA ASP A 223 -22.16 -6.51 -7.94
C ASP A 223 -20.62 -6.60 -7.98
N VAL A 224 -20.13 -7.72 -8.49
CA VAL A 224 -18.69 -7.96 -8.59
C VAL A 224 -18.08 -7.03 -9.62
N VAL A 225 -17.07 -6.28 -9.19
CA VAL A 225 -16.30 -5.36 -10.05
C VAL A 225 -15.04 -6.04 -10.55
N ASN A 226 -14.22 -6.55 -9.64
CA ASN A 226 -13.04 -7.33 -10.01
C ASN A 226 -12.66 -8.33 -8.92
N THR A 227 -12.00 -9.42 -9.33
CA THR A 227 -11.38 -10.39 -8.42
C THR A 227 -9.94 -10.66 -8.81
N LYS A 228 -9.14 -11.01 -7.82
CA LYS A 228 -7.82 -11.58 -8.03
C LYS A 228 -7.63 -12.74 -7.05
N GLN A 229 -7.23 -13.88 -7.57
CA GLN A 229 -6.87 -15.05 -6.76
C GLN A 229 -5.44 -15.44 -7.09
N THR A 230 -4.57 -15.50 -6.09
CA THR A 230 -3.16 -15.84 -6.28
C THR A 230 -2.84 -17.11 -5.50
N PHE A 231 -2.36 -18.12 -6.20
CA PHE A 231 -1.83 -19.34 -5.64
C PHE A 231 -0.30 -19.25 -5.62
N ASN A 232 0.27 -19.05 -4.45
CA ASN A 232 1.71 -19.21 -4.25
C ASN A 232 2.03 -20.69 -4.14
N LEU A 233 2.40 -21.30 -5.25
CA LEU A 233 2.65 -22.73 -5.34
C LEU A 233 3.84 -23.16 -4.51
N ALA A 234 4.93 -22.38 -4.57
CA ALA A 234 6.11 -22.56 -3.74
C ALA A 234 6.96 -21.29 -3.71
N SER A 235 7.44 -20.91 -2.53
CA SER A 235 8.56 -20.00 -2.34
C SER A 235 9.63 -20.73 -1.54
N LEU A 236 10.76 -21.01 -2.16
CA LEU A 236 11.92 -21.68 -1.53
C LEU A 236 12.84 -20.62 -0.95
N SER A 237 13.08 -20.64 0.35
CA SER A 237 14.06 -19.77 1.01
C SER A 237 15.30 -20.59 1.35
N PHE A 238 16.41 -20.24 0.74
CA PHE A 238 17.69 -20.94 0.94
C PHE A 238 18.44 -20.40 2.15
N GLU A 239 19.32 -21.21 2.76
CA GLU A 239 20.17 -20.75 3.86
C GLU A 239 21.16 -19.65 3.42
N SER A 240 21.54 -19.64 2.17
CA SER A 240 22.34 -18.59 1.53
C SER A 240 21.56 -17.30 1.26
N GLN A 241 20.24 -17.22 1.68
CA GLN A 241 19.30 -16.09 1.59
C GLN A 241 18.82 -15.77 0.16
N GLU A 242 19.03 -16.64 -0.79
CA GLU A 242 18.27 -16.57 -2.04
C GLU A 242 16.83 -17.01 -1.80
N MET A 243 15.95 -16.52 -2.64
CA MET A 243 14.55 -16.92 -2.66
C MET A 243 14.10 -17.14 -4.10
N LEU A 244 13.53 -18.31 -4.35
CA LEU A 244 12.90 -18.67 -5.61
C LEU A 244 11.40 -18.87 -5.36
N SER A 245 10.54 -18.17 -6.10
CA SER A 245 9.09 -18.32 -5.94
C SER A 245 8.37 -18.47 -7.27
N LEU A 246 7.32 -19.30 -7.25
CA LEU A 246 6.41 -19.53 -8.35
C LEU A 246 4.97 -19.32 -7.86
N SER A 247 4.26 -18.41 -8.53
CA SER A 247 2.84 -18.17 -8.27
C SER A 247 2.04 -18.18 -9.58
N VAL A 248 0.76 -18.48 -9.46
CA VAL A 248 -0.23 -18.42 -10.54
C VAL A 248 -1.39 -17.58 -10.04
N SER A 249 -1.84 -16.64 -10.86
CA SER A 249 -2.94 -15.76 -10.52
C SER A 249 -4.07 -15.88 -11.53
N HIS A 250 -5.29 -15.86 -11.03
CA HIS A 250 -6.53 -15.73 -11.78
C HIS A 250 -7.12 -14.36 -11.55
N HIS A 251 -7.54 -13.69 -12.59
CA HIS A 251 -8.10 -12.34 -12.55
C HIS A 251 -9.47 -12.35 -13.24
N THR A 252 -10.41 -11.60 -12.66
CA THR A 252 -11.60 -11.14 -13.38
C THR A 252 -11.70 -9.63 -13.26
N ASP A 253 -12.14 -8.96 -14.31
CA ASP A 253 -12.38 -7.51 -14.28
C ASP A 253 -13.62 -7.18 -15.10
N ARG A 254 -14.41 -6.20 -14.60
CA ARG A 254 -15.67 -5.77 -15.22
C ARG A 254 -15.72 -4.25 -15.29
N PRO A 255 -14.89 -3.64 -16.15
CA PRO A 255 -14.99 -2.21 -16.37
C PRO A 255 -16.37 -1.84 -16.90
N ASN A 256 -17.00 -0.84 -16.28
CA ASN A 256 -18.31 -0.33 -16.67
C ASN A 256 -18.25 0.76 -17.74
N LYS A 257 -17.05 1.16 -18.14
CA LYS A 257 -16.75 2.12 -19.21
C LYS A 257 -15.42 1.80 -19.83
N ASP A 258 -15.25 2.23 -21.07
CA ASP A 258 -13.97 2.15 -21.77
C ASP A 258 -12.89 2.92 -21.02
N PHE A 259 -11.66 2.40 -21.01
CA PHE A 259 -10.50 3.07 -20.41
C PHE A 259 -9.22 2.84 -21.23
N ASP A 260 -8.35 3.84 -21.21
CA ASP A 260 -7.06 3.79 -21.90
C ASP A 260 -6.02 3.07 -21.03
N ILE A 261 -5.32 2.08 -21.61
CA ILE A 261 -4.14 1.45 -20.98
C ILE A 261 -2.84 2.13 -21.43
N SER A 262 -2.77 2.49 -22.71
CA SER A 262 -1.64 3.19 -23.32
C SER A 262 -2.14 3.96 -24.53
N ASP A 263 -1.30 4.84 -25.08
CA ASP A 263 -1.63 5.62 -26.28
C ASP A 263 -2.14 4.72 -27.42
N GLY A 264 -3.43 4.88 -27.74
CA GLY A 264 -4.12 4.17 -28.81
C GLY A 264 -4.63 2.77 -28.47
N THR A 265 -4.55 2.34 -27.20
CA THR A 265 -5.10 1.05 -26.74
C THR A 265 -6.20 1.30 -25.71
N VAL A 266 -7.44 1.15 -26.12
CA VAL A 266 -8.65 1.36 -25.29
C VAL A 266 -9.27 0.00 -24.98
N ILE A 267 -9.34 -0.36 -23.71
CA ILE A 267 -10.07 -1.56 -23.26
C ILE A 267 -11.55 -1.21 -23.16
N PRO A 268 -12.43 -1.87 -23.96
CA PRO A 268 -13.86 -1.64 -23.88
C PRO A 268 -14.47 -2.05 -22.54
N ALA A 269 -15.62 -1.46 -22.20
CA ALA A 269 -16.44 -1.99 -21.12
C ALA A 269 -16.86 -3.43 -21.42
N GLY A 270 -16.72 -4.34 -20.45
CA GLY A 270 -16.96 -5.76 -20.67
C GLY A 270 -16.69 -6.63 -19.48
N ASN A 271 -16.68 -7.93 -19.71
CA ASN A 271 -16.27 -8.93 -18.71
C ASN A 271 -15.01 -9.63 -19.20
N TYR A 272 -13.97 -9.56 -18.42
CA TYR A 272 -12.66 -10.14 -18.72
C TYR A 272 -12.28 -11.16 -17.66
N ASP A 273 -11.61 -12.24 -18.10
CA ASP A 273 -11.16 -13.33 -17.26
C ASP A 273 -9.84 -13.87 -17.82
N TRP A 274 -8.79 -13.89 -16.99
CA TRP A 274 -7.47 -14.33 -17.45
C TRP A 274 -6.60 -14.92 -16.35
N TRP A 275 -5.55 -15.61 -16.77
CA TRP A 275 -4.55 -16.21 -15.91
C TRP A 275 -3.15 -15.71 -16.25
N ASP A 276 -2.32 -15.55 -15.22
CA ASP A 276 -0.89 -15.37 -15.38
C ASP A 276 -0.09 -16.24 -14.40
N ALA A 277 1.16 -16.52 -14.79
CA ALA A 277 2.14 -17.21 -13.95
C ALA A 277 3.36 -16.29 -13.74
N ARG A 278 3.87 -16.25 -12.51
CA ARG A 278 5.02 -15.44 -12.14
C ARG A 278 6.10 -16.28 -11.49
N LEU A 279 7.32 -16.20 -12.04
CA LEU A 279 8.54 -16.73 -11.46
C LEU A 279 9.38 -15.57 -10.94
N SER A 280 9.88 -15.67 -9.68
CA SER A 280 10.73 -14.65 -9.09
C SER A 280 11.98 -15.28 -8.48
N LEU A 281 13.13 -14.65 -8.70
CA LEU A 281 14.43 -15.03 -8.14
C LEU A 281 15.07 -13.81 -7.48
N ASN A 282 15.28 -13.88 -6.18
CA ASN A 282 15.91 -12.82 -5.41
C ASN A 282 17.17 -13.36 -4.72
N THR A 283 18.26 -12.60 -4.76
CA THR A 283 19.47 -12.90 -4.02
C THR A 283 19.53 -12.12 -2.71
N GLY A 284 20.39 -12.52 -1.79
CA GLY A 284 20.59 -11.79 -0.53
C GLY A 284 21.10 -10.36 -0.78
N LEU A 285 20.36 -9.36 -0.29
CA LEU A 285 20.69 -7.94 -0.49
C LEU A 285 21.99 -7.47 0.18
N TYR A 286 22.57 -8.25 1.07
CA TYR A 286 23.85 -7.95 1.74
C TYR A 286 25.07 -8.18 0.85
N ARG A 287 24.92 -8.89 -0.26
CA ARG A 287 26.01 -9.21 -1.18
C ARG A 287 26.52 -7.98 -1.91
N LYS A 288 27.81 -8.03 -2.32
CA LYS A 288 28.37 -7.00 -3.20
C LYS A 288 27.62 -6.89 -4.52
N PHE A 289 27.16 -8.02 -5.04
CA PHE A 289 26.25 -8.10 -6.18
C PHE A 289 24.95 -8.77 -5.74
N ALA A 290 23.85 -8.08 -5.89
CA ALA A 290 22.51 -8.57 -5.57
C ALA A 290 21.57 -8.34 -6.75
N ALA A 291 20.61 -9.24 -6.92
CA ALA A 291 19.60 -9.18 -7.96
C ALA A 291 18.22 -9.56 -7.41
N ALA A 292 17.19 -8.85 -7.87
CA ALA A 292 15.80 -9.20 -7.67
C ALA A 292 15.12 -9.19 -9.04
N ASN A 293 14.69 -10.36 -9.51
CA ASN A 293 14.14 -10.53 -10.84
C ASN A 293 12.77 -11.19 -10.73
N SER A 294 11.83 -10.78 -11.58
CA SER A 294 10.59 -11.50 -11.77
C SER A 294 10.19 -11.50 -13.24
N TYR A 295 9.66 -12.63 -13.68
CA TYR A 295 9.09 -12.80 -15.00
C TYR A 295 7.65 -13.28 -14.86
N THR A 296 6.72 -12.53 -15.48
CA THR A 296 5.29 -12.85 -15.51
C THR A 296 4.88 -13.10 -16.96
N VAL A 297 4.13 -14.18 -17.18
CA VAL A 297 3.61 -14.56 -18.49
C VAL A 297 2.18 -15.05 -18.35
N GLY A 298 1.33 -14.68 -19.27
CA GLY A 298 -0.07 -15.11 -19.32
C GLY A 298 -0.92 -14.17 -20.13
N SER A 299 -2.23 -14.40 -20.10
CA SER A 299 -3.18 -13.53 -20.77
C SER A 299 -3.34 -12.20 -20.01
N PHE A 300 -3.87 -11.20 -20.67
CA PHE A 300 -4.12 -9.87 -20.10
C PHE A 300 -5.23 -9.17 -20.88
N TYR A 301 -6.44 -9.11 -20.33
CA TYR A 301 -7.66 -8.75 -21.06
C TYR A 301 -7.82 -9.61 -22.32
N ASP A 302 -7.82 -8.99 -23.51
CA ASP A 302 -7.97 -9.66 -24.81
C ASP A 302 -6.62 -9.99 -25.48
N GLY A 303 -5.51 -9.89 -24.75
CA GLY A 303 -4.17 -10.14 -25.30
C GLY A 303 -3.32 -11.03 -24.41
N ASP A 304 -2.10 -11.25 -24.83
CA ASP A 304 -1.07 -11.95 -24.09
C ASP A 304 0.00 -10.98 -23.60
N ARG A 305 0.45 -11.18 -22.34
CA ARG A 305 1.45 -10.33 -21.70
C ARG A 305 2.67 -11.11 -21.26
N GLN A 306 3.82 -10.52 -21.51
CA GLN A 306 5.08 -10.91 -20.91
C GLN A 306 5.67 -9.69 -20.19
N GLN A 307 5.98 -9.85 -18.91
CA GLN A 307 6.57 -8.78 -18.11
C GLN A 307 7.84 -9.28 -17.44
N LEU A 308 8.94 -8.57 -17.66
CA LEU A 308 10.21 -8.74 -16.97
C LEU A 308 10.43 -7.54 -16.05
N SER A 309 10.69 -7.78 -14.77
CA SER A 309 11.15 -6.75 -13.84
C SER A 309 12.47 -7.22 -13.23
N SER A 310 13.49 -6.37 -13.28
CA SER A 310 14.84 -6.68 -12.82
C SER A 310 15.41 -5.51 -12.04
N THR A 311 15.83 -5.77 -10.81
CA THR A 311 16.63 -4.84 -10.00
C THR A 311 18.00 -5.46 -9.79
N LEU A 312 19.04 -4.78 -10.24
CA LEU A 312 20.42 -5.16 -10.04
C LEU A 312 21.10 -4.16 -9.11
N VAL A 313 21.78 -4.65 -8.09
CA VAL A 313 22.50 -3.82 -7.12
C VAL A 313 23.96 -4.25 -7.09
N TYR A 314 24.87 -3.28 -7.26
CA TYR A 314 26.31 -3.50 -7.16
C TYR A 314 26.94 -2.55 -6.14
N ARG A 315 27.58 -3.14 -5.12
CA ARG A 315 28.26 -2.44 -4.05
C ARG A 315 29.74 -2.83 -4.04
N PRO A 316 30.58 -2.19 -4.86
CA PRO A 316 32.02 -2.49 -4.91
C PRO A 316 32.70 -2.23 -3.57
N THR A 317 32.24 -1.21 -2.87
CA THR A 317 32.72 -0.81 -1.53
C THR A 317 31.53 -0.45 -0.64
N ASN A 318 31.79 -0.23 0.66
CA ASN A 318 30.78 0.27 1.61
C ASN A 318 30.36 1.74 1.36
N ARG A 319 31.04 2.45 0.48
CA ARG A 319 30.78 3.85 0.12
C ARG A 319 29.99 4.01 -1.17
N ILE A 320 29.99 3.00 -2.02
CA ILE A 320 29.40 3.07 -3.36
C ILE A 320 28.27 2.04 -3.46
N SER A 321 27.08 2.49 -3.84
CA SER A 321 25.96 1.65 -4.23
C SER A 321 25.43 2.08 -5.58
N LEU A 322 25.43 1.16 -6.53
CA LEU A 322 24.84 1.32 -7.85
C LEU A 322 23.62 0.43 -7.92
N MET A 323 22.50 0.98 -8.36
CA MET A 323 21.25 0.24 -8.56
C MET A 323 20.74 0.52 -9.97
N LEU A 324 20.33 -0.53 -10.64
CA LEU A 324 19.67 -0.48 -11.96
C LEU A 324 18.35 -1.20 -11.85
N ASP A 325 17.26 -0.49 -12.08
CA ASP A 325 15.93 -1.06 -12.22
C ASP A 325 15.54 -1.05 -13.70
N TYR A 326 15.08 -2.19 -14.19
CA TYR A 326 14.57 -2.36 -15.53
C TYR A 326 13.22 -3.04 -15.51
N SER A 327 12.23 -2.47 -16.20
CA SER A 327 10.92 -3.07 -16.39
C SER A 327 10.61 -3.09 -17.88
N LEU A 328 10.27 -4.27 -18.40
CA LEU A 328 9.82 -4.49 -19.77
C LEU A 328 8.43 -5.11 -19.73
N ASN A 329 7.47 -4.52 -20.42
CA ASN A 329 6.17 -5.11 -20.69
C ASN A 329 6.01 -5.26 -22.20
N LEU A 330 5.73 -6.48 -22.62
CA LEU A 330 5.35 -6.84 -23.98
C LEU A 330 3.89 -7.29 -23.92
N ILE A 331 3.02 -6.65 -24.68
CA ILE A 331 1.61 -7.00 -24.76
C ILE A 331 1.27 -7.17 -26.23
N ASP A 332 0.86 -8.38 -26.58
CA ASP A 332 0.39 -8.78 -27.90
C ASP A 332 -1.14 -8.75 -27.86
N TRP A 333 -1.75 -7.82 -28.58
CA TRP A 333 -3.18 -7.59 -28.57
C TRP A 333 -3.86 -8.23 -29.78
N GLU A 334 -4.97 -8.92 -29.58
CA GLU A 334 -5.74 -9.47 -30.70
C GLU A 334 -6.34 -8.40 -31.62
N GLN A 335 -6.77 -7.27 -31.05
CA GLN A 335 -7.53 -6.23 -31.75
C GLN A 335 -6.79 -4.89 -31.88
N PHE A 336 -5.64 -4.71 -31.22
CA PHE A 336 -4.89 -3.48 -31.18
C PHE A 336 -3.45 -3.70 -31.66
N LYS A 337 -2.70 -2.63 -31.81
CA LYS A 337 -1.28 -2.70 -32.07
C LYS A 337 -0.53 -3.17 -30.81
N ASP A 338 0.41 -4.08 -30.99
CA ASP A 338 1.29 -4.55 -29.93
C ASP A 338 1.95 -3.41 -29.17
N SER A 339 1.99 -3.53 -27.85
CA SER A 339 2.54 -2.54 -26.96
C SER A 339 3.84 -3.04 -26.37
N THR A 340 4.90 -2.26 -26.49
CA THR A 340 6.17 -2.48 -25.82
C THR A 340 6.45 -1.30 -24.90
N ILE A 341 6.58 -1.54 -23.61
CA ILE A 341 6.81 -0.51 -22.61
C ILE A 341 8.12 -0.81 -21.88
N ASN A 342 9.08 0.11 -21.96
CA ASN A 342 10.36 0.03 -21.29
C ASN A 342 10.51 1.15 -20.26
N LEU A 343 10.89 0.77 -19.04
CA LEU A 343 11.26 1.69 -18.00
C LEU A 343 12.65 1.32 -17.47
N ILE A 344 13.57 2.27 -17.49
CA ILE A 344 14.92 2.10 -16.97
C ILE A 344 15.17 3.17 -15.93
N SER A 345 15.65 2.79 -14.74
CA SER A 345 16.05 3.71 -13.70
C SER A 345 17.41 3.32 -13.14
N GLY A 346 18.33 4.27 -13.14
CA GLY A 346 19.67 4.14 -12.58
C GLY A 346 19.83 5.00 -11.35
N ARG A 347 20.29 4.42 -10.24
CA ARG A 347 20.57 5.14 -9.00
C ARG A 347 22.02 4.95 -8.59
N ILE A 348 22.69 6.05 -8.33
CA ILE A 348 24.08 6.09 -7.86
C ILE A 348 24.06 6.75 -6.48
N GLN A 349 24.61 6.05 -5.50
CA GLN A 349 24.83 6.59 -4.16
C GLN A 349 26.32 6.52 -3.85
N TYR A 350 26.87 7.67 -3.43
CA TYR A 350 28.24 7.76 -2.96
C TYR A 350 28.30 8.43 -1.57
N SER A 351 28.76 7.70 -0.57
CA SER A 351 28.92 8.20 0.80
C SER A 351 30.36 8.65 1.04
N PHE A 352 30.58 9.95 1.13
CA PHE A 352 31.89 10.55 1.46
C PHE A 352 32.23 10.29 2.94
N THR A 353 31.24 10.52 3.81
CA THR A 353 31.26 10.22 5.24
C THR A 353 29.92 9.60 5.63
N PRO A 354 29.75 9.09 6.87
CA PRO A 354 28.44 8.66 7.35
C PRO A 354 27.35 9.75 7.25
N ASP A 355 27.73 11.01 7.37
CA ASP A 355 26.82 12.16 7.40
C ASP A 355 26.68 12.88 6.06
N LEU A 356 27.54 12.56 5.07
CA LEU A 356 27.54 13.19 3.76
C LEU A 356 27.44 12.16 2.66
N THR A 357 26.28 12.12 2.00
CA THR A 357 25.98 11.19 0.91
C THR A 357 25.42 11.94 -0.30
N LEU A 358 25.95 11.63 -1.47
CA LEU A 358 25.43 12.09 -2.76
C LEU A 358 24.51 11.01 -3.33
N PHE A 359 23.30 11.42 -3.71
CA PHE A 359 22.35 10.61 -4.47
C PHE A 359 22.14 11.21 -5.86
N ASN A 360 22.14 10.34 -6.85
CA ASN A 360 21.75 10.70 -8.21
C ASN A 360 20.78 9.63 -8.73
N LEU A 361 19.66 10.07 -9.31
CA LEU A 361 18.65 9.22 -9.93
C LEU A 361 18.51 9.67 -11.38
N ILE A 362 18.65 8.73 -12.31
CA ILE A 362 18.37 8.93 -13.74
C ILE A 362 17.29 7.95 -14.13
N GLN A 363 16.23 8.43 -14.73
CA GLN A 363 15.11 7.61 -15.17
C GLN A 363 14.80 7.91 -16.63
N TYR A 364 14.59 6.87 -17.42
CA TYR A 364 14.09 6.92 -18.79
C TYR A 364 12.80 6.13 -18.90
N ASP A 365 11.80 6.73 -19.51
CA ASP A 365 10.49 6.17 -19.81
C ASP A 365 10.23 6.32 -21.31
N ASP A 366 10.01 5.22 -22.01
CA ASP A 366 9.78 5.22 -23.45
C ASP A 366 8.36 5.64 -23.85
N ILE A 367 7.38 5.58 -22.95
CA ILE A 367 6.01 6.05 -23.22
C ILE A 367 5.99 7.57 -23.33
N SER A 368 6.52 8.24 -22.29
CA SER A 368 6.60 9.70 -22.27
C SER A 368 7.80 10.25 -23.06
N ASN A 369 8.70 9.35 -23.53
CA ASN A 369 9.98 9.67 -24.15
C ASN A 369 10.76 10.72 -23.36
N SER A 370 10.72 10.60 -22.03
CA SER A 370 11.25 11.59 -21.09
C SER A 370 12.42 11.02 -20.31
N ILE A 371 13.40 11.90 -20.02
CA ILE A 371 14.51 11.62 -19.11
C ILE A 371 14.32 12.50 -17.89
N GLY A 372 14.21 11.88 -16.71
CA GLY A 372 14.23 12.53 -15.40
C GLY A 372 15.60 12.39 -14.75
N VAL A 373 16.09 13.44 -14.09
CA VAL A 373 17.36 13.47 -13.35
C VAL A 373 17.13 14.05 -11.94
#